data_38578888f49cf1dbf36cc5617d6c314d
#
_entry.id   38578888f49cf1dbf36cc5617d6c314d
#
_cell.length_a   1.000
_cell.length_b   1.000
_cell.length_c   1.000
_cell.angle_alpha   90.00
_cell.angle_beta   90.00
_cell.angle_gamma   90.00
#
_symmetry.space_group_name_H-M   'P 1'
#
loop_
_entity.id
_entity.type
_entity.pdbx_description
1 polymer ?
#
loop_
_entity_poly.entity_id
_entity_poly.type
_entity_poly.pdbx_seq_one_letter_code
_entity_poly.pdbx_strand_id
1 'polypeptide(L)'
;MGIPGVAGGGKVNMNAMQNKIGSAANSAITNYGFFIGATPNNLSELQNVVGTLENPKTTDGVCGTKIFMGSSTGDLLVHEQNTLEKIFEGTGGIIAVHAEDEERLRYRKPDFEDRTDVAAHAEWRDSETALIATKRATELSKSYKHRLHILHLTSGLEADWLANNKDGLITTEVCPQHLTFDEKDVAKRGTRLIMNPPIRYSEDREILWQRLKDGTIDCIATDHAPHTIENKLLGFPKAHSGMPGVETSLPMMLTHALEGKCSIPEVVRWMCEGPAKVYNIQNKGYIKEKKDADLVLVDME
;
A
#
# COMPACT_ATOMS: atom_id res chain seq x y z
N MET A 1 8.87 1.11 5.23
CA MET A 1 8.01 2.05 5.99
C MET A 1 6.79 1.31 6.48
N GLY A 2 6.61 1.21 7.77
CA GLY A 2 5.43 0.56 8.34
C GLY A 2 4.23 1.51 8.30
N ILE A 3 3.09 1.01 7.86
CA ILE A 3 1.83 1.67 8.20
C ILE A 3 1.66 1.49 9.70
N PRO A 4 1.43 2.55 10.48
CA PRO A 4 1.00 2.35 11.84
C PRO A 4 -0.37 1.71 11.78
N GLY A 5 -0.43 0.39 11.84
CA GLY A 5 -1.67 -0.23 12.23
C GLY A 5 -2.12 0.46 13.49
N VAL A 6 -3.32 0.97 13.52
CA VAL A 6 -3.99 1.29 14.77
C VAL A 6 -4.27 -0.04 15.41
N ALA A 7 -3.33 -0.53 16.19
CA ALA A 7 -3.53 -1.71 16.98
C ALA A 7 -4.57 -1.37 18.06
N GLY A 8 -5.72 -2.02 17.97
CA GLY A 8 -6.69 -2.10 19.07
C GLY A 8 -7.51 -0.86 19.35
N GLY A 9 -8.50 -0.52 18.50
CA GLY A 9 -9.68 0.28 18.90
C GLY A 9 -9.44 1.64 19.58
N GLY A 10 -8.22 2.17 19.51
CA GLY A 10 -7.83 3.43 20.14
C GLY A 10 -8.10 4.63 19.24
N LYS A 11 -8.25 5.80 19.81
CA LYS A 11 -8.38 7.05 19.07
C LYS A 11 -7.12 7.31 18.26
N VAL A 12 -7.26 7.57 16.95
CA VAL A 12 -6.16 8.00 16.08
C VAL A 12 -5.92 9.48 16.34
N ASN A 13 -4.90 9.80 17.12
CA ASN A 13 -4.54 11.16 17.50
C ASN A 13 -3.01 11.28 17.67
N MET A 14 -2.55 12.50 17.97
CA MET A 14 -1.14 12.82 18.18
C MET A 14 -0.51 11.96 19.29
N ASN A 15 -1.20 11.72 20.39
CA ASN A 15 -0.65 10.92 21.51
C ASN A 15 -0.40 9.46 21.09
N ALA A 16 -1.33 8.85 20.35
CA ALA A 16 -1.16 7.50 19.82
C ALA A 16 0.02 7.44 18.84
N MET A 17 0.19 8.47 18.02
CA MET A 17 1.33 8.61 17.10
C MET A 17 2.64 8.73 17.86
N GLN A 18 2.73 9.60 18.86
CA GLN A 18 3.93 9.78 19.67
C GLN A 18 4.33 8.50 20.42
N ASN A 19 3.36 7.78 20.98
CA ASN A 19 3.60 6.49 21.64
C ASN A 19 4.20 5.48 20.65
N LYS A 20 3.70 5.45 19.43
CA LYS A 20 4.19 4.54 18.39
C LYS A 20 5.60 4.90 17.92
N ILE A 21 5.87 6.18 17.71
CA ILE A 21 7.21 6.69 17.40
C ILE A 21 8.18 6.37 18.53
N GLY A 22 7.78 6.60 19.80
CA GLY A 22 8.59 6.28 20.98
C GLY A 22 8.87 4.77 21.10
N SER A 23 7.90 3.92 20.81
CA SER A 23 8.10 2.46 20.78
C SER A 23 9.10 2.06 19.70
N ALA A 24 8.97 2.63 18.50
CA ALA A 24 9.90 2.38 17.40
C ALA A 24 11.31 2.87 17.74
N ALA A 25 11.46 4.06 18.33
CA ALA A 25 12.75 4.60 18.73
C ALA A 25 13.50 3.68 19.71
N ASN A 26 12.79 2.90 20.51
CA ASN A 26 13.38 1.98 21.49
C ASN A 26 13.62 0.55 20.95
N SER A 27 12.99 0.16 19.84
CA SER A 27 12.99 -1.24 19.38
C SER A 27 13.29 -1.45 17.91
N ALA A 28 13.18 -0.43 17.06
CA ALA A 28 13.46 -0.57 15.64
C ALA A 28 14.96 -0.69 15.38
N ILE A 29 15.33 -1.65 14.55
CA ILE A 29 16.73 -1.87 14.11
C ILE A 29 16.97 -1.29 12.70
N THR A 30 15.96 -0.66 12.11
CA THR A 30 16.00 -0.03 10.78
C THR A 30 15.41 1.37 10.86
N ASN A 31 15.57 2.16 9.79
CA ASN A 31 14.86 3.42 9.65
C ASN A 31 13.34 3.18 9.60
N TYR A 32 12.58 4.07 10.20
CA TYR A 32 11.13 3.96 10.28
C TYR A 32 10.43 5.31 10.06
N GLY A 33 9.18 5.23 9.67
CA GLY A 33 8.25 6.34 9.59
C GLY A 33 6.82 5.81 9.57
N PHE A 34 5.87 6.64 9.98
CA PHE A 34 4.47 6.24 10.16
C PHE A 34 3.51 7.16 9.41
N PHE A 35 2.39 6.60 8.98
CA PHE A 35 1.24 7.40 8.57
C PHE A 35 0.30 7.65 9.75
N ILE A 36 -0.36 8.77 9.78
CA ILE A 36 -1.55 8.90 10.62
C ILE A 36 -2.78 8.36 9.87
N GLY A 37 -3.57 7.50 10.51
CA GLY A 37 -4.79 6.94 9.92
C GLY A 37 -5.91 7.97 9.89
N ALA A 38 -6.61 8.10 8.77
CA ALA A 38 -7.83 8.87 8.69
C ALA A 38 -9.04 8.08 9.21
N THR A 39 -9.97 8.79 9.84
CA THR A 39 -11.28 8.30 10.22
C THR A 39 -12.34 9.34 9.82
N PRO A 40 -13.64 9.00 9.80
CA PRO A 40 -14.67 9.97 9.45
C PRO A 40 -14.69 11.24 10.32
N ASN A 41 -14.11 11.20 11.52
CA ASN A 41 -14.28 12.23 12.53
C ASN A 41 -12.97 12.82 13.10
N ASN A 42 -11.80 12.56 12.45
CA ASN A 42 -10.52 13.01 13.03
C ASN A 42 -9.77 14.04 12.18
N LEU A 43 -10.44 14.81 11.33
CA LEU A 43 -9.80 15.81 10.46
C LEU A 43 -8.89 16.78 11.25
N SER A 44 -9.34 17.29 12.38
CA SER A 44 -8.55 18.18 13.24
C SER A 44 -7.28 17.53 13.76
N GLU A 45 -7.31 16.23 14.07
CA GLU A 45 -6.12 15.48 14.49
C GLU A 45 -5.15 15.27 13.32
N LEU A 46 -5.66 15.00 12.10
CA LEU A 46 -4.84 14.95 10.90
C LEU A 46 -4.12 16.28 10.69
N GLN A 47 -4.84 17.42 10.75
CA GLN A 47 -4.28 18.77 10.62
C GLN A 47 -3.23 19.08 11.69
N ASN A 48 -3.44 18.62 12.92
CA ASN A 48 -2.44 18.77 13.98
C ASN A 48 -1.12 18.08 13.64
N VAL A 49 -1.16 16.96 12.93
CA VAL A 49 0.00 16.13 12.59
C VAL A 49 0.64 16.53 11.26
N VAL A 50 -0.13 16.69 10.19
CA VAL A 50 0.38 16.91 8.82
C VAL A 50 0.12 18.34 8.31
N GLY A 51 -0.53 19.20 9.09
CA GLY A 51 -0.91 20.55 8.69
C GLY A 51 -2.06 20.58 7.68
N THR A 52 -2.17 21.69 6.98
CA THR A 52 -3.13 21.90 5.87
C THR A 52 -2.39 22.02 4.54
N LEU A 53 -3.10 22.05 3.42
CA LEU A 53 -2.50 22.28 2.11
C LEU A 53 -1.74 23.61 2.03
N GLU A 54 -2.27 24.65 2.63
CA GLU A 54 -1.66 25.98 2.65
C GLU A 54 -0.46 26.05 3.60
N ASN A 55 -0.52 25.31 4.72
CA ASN A 55 0.51 25.27 5.76
C ASN A 55 0.85 23.81 6.13
N PRO A 56 1.52 23.06 5.23
CA PRO A 56 1.88 21.69 5.51
C PRO A 56 2.91 21.63 6.65
N LYS A 57 2.71 20.67 7.55
CA LYS A 57 3.65 20.39 8.64
C LYS A 57 4.48 19.16 8.33
N THR A 58 5.74 19.21 8.73
CA THR A 58 6.59 18.01 8.82
C THR A 58 6.69 17.64 10.29
N THR A 59 6.14 16.51 10.66
CA THR A 59 6.27 15.94 12.00
C THR A 59 7.25 14.77 11.93
N ASP A 60 8.28 14.80 12.77
CA ASP A 60 9.31 13.77 12.79
C ASP A 60 8.69 12.39 12.97
N GLY A 61 9.12 11.47 12.14
CA GLY A 61 8.61 10.10 12.11
C GLY A 61 7.24 9.94 11.43
N VAL A 62 6.66 10.99 10.83
CA VAL A 62 5.38 10.91 10.10
C VAL A 62 5.59 11.05 8.60
N CYS A 63 5.05 10.10 7.84
CA CYS A 63 5.13 10.07 6.37
C CYS A 63 3.99 10.82 5.68
N GLY A 64 2.81 10.87 6.28
CA GLY A 64 1.59 11.43 5.70
C GLY A 64 0.32 10.86 6.31
N THR A 65 -0.79 10.98 5.59
CA THR A 65 -2.10 10.46 6.00
C THR A 65 -2.44 9.17 5.26
N LYS A 66 -2.94 8.15 5.98
CA LYS A 66 -3.44 6.88 5.39
C LYS A 66 -4.96 6.85 5.38
N ILE A 67 -5.56 6.52 4.24
CA ILE A 67 -7.00 6.30 4.07
C ILE A 67 -7.25 4.85 3.63
N PHE A 68 -8.24 4.19 4.23
CA PHE A 68 -8.83 2.97 3.71
C PHE A 68 -10.17 3.32 3.05
N MET A 69 -10.24 3.26 1.72
CA MET A 69 -11.45 3.56 0.95
C MET A 69 -12.39 2.36 0.87
N GLY A 70 -11.90 1.17 1.15
CA GLY A 70 -12.64 -0.08 1.25
C GLY A 70 -12.28 -0.87 2.50
N SER A 71 -13.18 -1.74 2.93
CA SER A 71 -12.99 -2.60 4.10
C SER A 71 -11.80 -3.54 3.91
N SER A 72 -10.84 -3.44 4.80
CA SER A 72 -9.70 -4.32 4.92
C SER A 72 -9.63 -4.86 6.35
N THR A 73 -8.52 -4.69 7.05
CA THR A 73 -8.38 -5.08 8.44
C THR A 73 -8.53 -3.87 9.37
N GLY A 74 -9.39 -3.95 10.39
CA GLY A 74 -9.60 -2.90 11.39
C GLY A 74 -10.74 -1.91 11.05
N ASP A 75 -10.84 -0.83 11.83
CA ASP A 75 -12.00 0.08 11.87
C ASP A 75 -11.74 1.46 11.23
N LEU A 76 -10.76 1.56 10.32
CA LEU A 76 -10.32 2.84 9.71
C LEU A 76 -10.97 3.11 8.34
N LEU A 77 -12.21 2.68 8.13
CA LEU A 77 -12.87 2.88 6.85
C LEU A 77 -13.31 4.34 6.66
N VAL A 78 -12.92 4.93 5.52
CA VAL A 78 -13.37 6.24 5.05
C VAL A 78 -13.78 6.12 3.59
N HIS A 79 -15.08 5.89 3.34
CA HIS A 79 -15.59 5.69 1.99
C HIS A 79 -16.59 6.76 1.54
N GLU A 80 -17.13 7.54 2.47
CA GLU A 80 -18.09 8.59 2.17
C GLU A 80 -17.43 9.74 1.40
N GLN A 81 -18.02 10.13 0.26
CA GLN A 81 -17.47 11.16 -0.64
C GLN A 81 -17.17 12.47 0.08
N ASN A 82 -18.12 12.99 0.85
CA ASN A 82 -17.98 14.25 1.57
C ASN A 82 -16.83 14.21 2.62
N THR A 83 -16.58 13.03 3.21
CA THR A 83 -15.47 12.86 4.16
C THR A 83 -14.14 12.82 3.44
N LEU A 84 -14.05 12.12 2.32
CA LEU A 84 -12.85 12.10 1.48
C LEU A 84 -12.50 13.51 0.99
N GLU A 85 -13.48 14.25 0.48
CA GLU A 85 -13.30 15.64 0.03
C GLU A 85 -12.72 16.53 1.14
N LYS A 86 -13.29 16.48 2.35
CA LYS A 86 -12.79 17.24 3.50
C LYS A 86 -11.35 16.89 3.87
N ILE A 87 -10.96 15.61 3.75
CA ILE A 87 -9.59 15.18 4.04
C ILE A 87 -8.64 15.69 2.95
N PHE A 88 -8.99 15.52 1.66
CA PHE A 88 -8.17 16.00 0.55
C PHE A 88 -8.03 17.52 0.51
N GLU A 89 -9.09 18.25 0.84
CA GLU A 89 -9.07 19.71 0.94
C GLU A 89 -8.31 20.21 2.17
N GLY A 90 -8.51 19.54 3.31
CA GLY A 90 -8.15 20.08 4.62
C GLY A 90 -6.80 19.64 5.16
N THR A 91 -6.13 18.63 4.58
CA THR A 91 -4.86 18.12 5.13
C THR A 91 -3.66 18.50 4.27
N GLY A 92 -2.47 18.46 4.86
CA GLY A 92 -1.20 18.63 4.15
C GLY A 92 -0.47 17.31 3.91
N GLY A 93 0.72 17.38 3.31
CA GLY A 93 1.60 16.24 3.11
C GLY A 93 1.16 15.34 1.95
N ILE A 94 1.33 14.03 2.11
CA ILE A 94 0.90 13.02 1.14
C ILE A 94 -0.25 12.21 1.72
N ILE A 95 -1.28 11.94 0.91
CA ILE A 95 -2.33 10.99 1.24
C ILE A 95 -2.00 9.66 0.58
N ALA A 96 -1.94 8.59 1.36
CA ALA A 96 -1.78 7.22 0.88
C ALA A 96 -3.10 6.46 1.04
N VAL A 97 -3.58 5.82 -0.04
CA VAL A 97 -4.89 5.17 -0.06
C VAL A 97 -4.80 3.66 -0.30
N HIS A 98 -5.53 2.89 0.50
CA HIS A 98 -5.96 1.56 0.11
C HIS A 98 -7.20 1.73 -0.76
N ALA A 99 -7.05 1.49 -2.06
CA ALA A 99 -8.05 1.82 -3.07
C ALA A 99 -8.87 0.58 -3.46
N GLU A 100 -9.88 0.27 -2.68
CA GLU A 100 -10.97 -0.66 -3.02
C GLU A 100 -12.30 0.03 -2.75
N ASP A 101 -13.28 -0.12 -3.65
CA ASP A 101 -14.57 0.55 -3.52
C ASP A 101 -15.49 -0.19 -2.56
N GLU A 102 -15.80 0.43 -1.43
CA GLU A 102 -16.61 -0.17 -0.37
C GLU A 102 -18.05 -0.44 -0.82
N GLU A 103 -18.64 0.41 -1.63
CA GLU A 103 -20.02 0.22 -2.10
C GLU A 103 -20.11 -1.02 -2.97
N ARG A 104 -19.15 -1.20 -3.89
CA ARG A 104 -19.07 -2.40 -4.71
C ARG A 104 -18.78 -3.66 -3.89
N LEU A 105 -17.88 -3.58 -2.92
CA LEU A 105 -17.60 -4.70 -2.00
C LEU A 105 -18.87 -5.14 -1.26
N ARG A 106 -19.66 -4.19 -0.74
CA ARG A 106 -20.92 -4.49 -0.06
C ARG A 106 -21.99 -5.04 -1.01
N TYR A 107 -22.12 -4.44 -2.19
CA TYR A 107 -23.08 -4.89 -3.20
C TYR A 107 -22.83 -6.33 -3.65
N ARG A 108 -21.57 -6.71 -3.83
CA ARG A 108 -21.19 -8.04 -4.30
C ARG A 108 -21.14 -9.11 -3.21
N LYS A 109 -20.99 -8.69 -1.95
CA LYS A 109 -20.80 -9.62 -0.83
C LYS A 109 -21.82 -10.77 -0.76
N PRO A 110 -23.13 -10.55 -0.94
CA PRO A 110 -24.12 -11.62 -0.86
C PRO A 110 -23.87 -12.78 -1.82
N ASP A 111 -23.29 -12.52 -3.00
CA ASP A 111 -23.01 -13.55 -4.00
C ASP A 111 -21.86 -14.50 -3.58
N PHE A 112 -21.13 -14.14 -2.52
CA PHE A 112 -19.95 -14.86 -2.02
C PHE A 112 -20.07 -15.35 -0.58
N GLU A 113 -21.18 -15.08 0.11
CA GLU A 113 -21.33 -15.39 1.55
C GLU A 113 -21.25 -16.90 1.83
N ASP A 114 -21.77 -17.72 0.93
CA ASP A 114 -21.77 -19.19 1.07
C ASP A 114 -20.52 -19.86 0.45
N ARG A 115 -19.64 -19.08 -0.17
CA ARG A 115 -18.42 -19.60 -0.81
C ARG A 115 -17.35 -19.89 0.24
N THR A 116 -16.72 -21.04 0.14
CA THR A 116 -15.62 -21.46 1.04
C THR A 116 -14.31 -21.74 0.29
N ASP A 117 -14.35 -21.70 -1.03
CA ASP A 117 -13.15 -21.81 -1.87
C ASP A 117 -12.36 -20.51 -1.89
N VAL A 118 -11.05 -20.61 -1.97
CA VAL A 118 -10.16 -19.45 -1.88
C VAL A 118 -10.26 -18.49 -3.08
N ALA A 119 -10.72 -18.97 -4.24
CA ALA A 119 -10.87 -18.13 -5.43
C ALA A 119 -11.95 -17.07 -5.24
N ALA A 120 -12.97 -17.36 -4.42
CA ALA A 120 -14.03 -16.42 -4.06
C ALA A 120 -13.50 -15.07 -3.54
N HIS A 121 -12.32 -15.06 -2.91
CA HIS A 121 -11.72 -13.83 -2.39
C HIS A 121 -11.36 -12.83 -3.49
N ALA A 122 -10.67 -13.27 -4.55
CA ALA A 122 -10.31 -12.39 -5.66
C ALA A 122 -11.50 -12.08 -6.57
N GLU A 123 -12.45 -13.01 -6.70
CA GLU A 123 -13.68 -12.79 -7.44
C GLU A 123 -14.58 -11.74 -6.77
N TRP A 124 -14.73 -11.79 -5.45
CA TRP A 124 -15.48 -10.78 -4.68
C TRP A 124 -14.84 -9.39 -4.79
N ARG A 125 -13.53 -9.32 -4.51
CA ARG A 125 -12.73 -8.09 -4.56
C ARG A 125 -12.15 -7.91 -5.97
N ASP A 126 -13.00 -7.80 -6.98
CA ASP A 126 -12.61 -7.81 -8.38
C ASP A 126 -11.80 -6.58 -8.83
N SER A 127 -11.27 -6.63 -10.04
CA SER A 127 -10.44 -5.55 -10.60
C SER A 127 -11.21 -4.23 -10.76
N GLU A 128 -12.52 -4.29 -10.98
CA GLU A 128 -13.37 -3.10 -11.07
C GLU A 128 -13.50 -2.40 -9.71
N THR A 129 -13.53 -3.16 -8.61
CA THR A 129 -13.51 -2.63 -7.24
C THR A 129 -12.27 -1.75 -7.01
N ALA A 130 -11.12 -2.19 -7.47
CA ALA A 130 -9.88 -1.41 -7.39
C ALA A 130 -9.91 -0.19 -8.32
N LEU A 131 -10.33 -0.35 -9.57
CA LEU A 131 -10.38 0.71 -10.56
C LEU A 131 -11.30 1.87 -10.14
N ILE A 132 -12.51 1.59 -9.62
CA ILE A 132 -13.47 2.61 -9.18
C ILE A 132 -12.83 3.48 -8.08
N ALA A 133 -12.25 2.86 -7.06
CA ALA A 133 -11.61 3.58 -5.97
C ALA A 133 -10.38 4.37 -6.43
N THR A 134 -9.56 3.79 -7.31
CA THR A 134 -8.39 4.46 -7.90
C THR A 134 -8.77 5.68 -8.72
N LYS A 135 -9.82 5.60 -9.56
CA LYS A 135 -10.36 6.75 -10.30
C LYS A 135 -10.82 7.85 -9.34
N ARG A 136 -11.62 7.48 -8.36
CA ARG A 136 -12.15 8.41 -7.35
C ARG A 136 -11.03 9.13 -6.58
N ALA A 137 -10.02 8.41 -6.11
CA ALA A 137 -8.87 9.00 -5.42
C ALA A 137 -8.07 9.93 -6.33
N THR A 138 -7.88 9.55 -7.60
CA THR A 138 -7.20 10.35 -8.63
C THR A 138 -7.94 11.66 -8.91
N GLU A 139 -9.27 11.61 -9.05
CA GLU A 139 -10.11 12.80 -9.25
C GLU A 139 -10.04 13.76 -8.05
N LEU A 140 -10.09 13.23 -6.82
CA LEU A 140 -9.91 14.02 -5.60
C LEU A 140 -8.51 14.69 -5.55
N SER A 141 -7.47 13.93 -5.85
CA SER A 141 -6.09 14.45 -5.92
C SER A 141 -5.98 15.63 -6.90
N LYS A 142 -6.52 15.48 -8.11
CA LYS A 142 -6.51 16.53 -9.13
C LYS A 142 -7.35 17.75 -8.74
N SER A 143 -8.56 17.52 -8.21
CA SER A 143 -9.50 18.60 -7.84
C SER A 143 -8.93 19.49 -6.74
N TYR A 144 -8.30 18.88 -5.73
CA TYR A 144 -7.71 19.60 -4.60
C TYR A 144 -6.22 19.88 -4.76
N LYS A 145 -5.60 19.45 -5.88
CA LYS A 145 -4.15 19.54 -6.13
C LYS A 145 -3.32 18.92 -4.99
N HIS A 146 -3.80 17.81 -4.46
CA HIS A 146 -3.21 17.13 -3.32
C HIS A 146 -2.33 15.97 -3.76
N ARG A 147 -1.14 15.81 -3.16
CA ARG A 147 -0.26 14.67 -3.41
C ARG A 147 -0.93 13.36 -2.98
N LEU A 148 -1.01 12.41 -3.89
CA LEU A 148 -1.62 11.10 -3.68
C LEU A 148 -0.60 9.98 -3.89
N HIS A 149 -0.67 8.95 -3.05
CA HIS A 149 0.02 7.69 -3.26
C HIS A 149 -0.99 6.54 -3.21
N ILE A 150 -1.13 5.83 -4.33
CA ILE A 150 -2.00 4.67 -4.42
C ILE A 150 -1.17 3.45 -4.05
N LEU A 151 -1.53 2.81 -2.94
CA LEU A 151 -0.80 1.68 -2.38
C LEU A 151 -1.11 0.39 -3.16
N HIS A 152 -0.15 -0.55 -3.15
CA HIS A 152 -0.31 -1.96 -3.54
C HIS A 152 -1.24 -2.20 -4.75
N LEU A 153 -0.95 -1.61 -5.91
CA LEU A 153 -1.68 -1.92 -7.15
C LEU A 153 -1.67 -3.43 -7.42
N THR A 154 -2.83 -3.97 -7.76
CA THR A 154 -2.99 -5.42 -7.97
C THR A 154 -3.66 -5.79 -9.27
N SER A 155 -4.35 -4.82 -9.90
CA SER A 155 -5.15 -5.04 -11.10
C SER A 155 -4.46 -4.44 -12.32
N GLY A 156 -4.36 -5.20 -13.39
CA GLY A 156 -3.91 -4.70 -14.68
C GLY A 156 -4.82 -3.58 -15.20
N LEU A 157 -6.12 -3.70 -14.94
CA LEU A 157 -7.13 -2.71 -15.36
C LEU A 157 -6.87 -1.33 -14.75
N GLU A 158 -6.58 -1.25 -13.45
CA GLU A 158 -6.27 0.03 -12.79
C GLU A 158 -4.88 0.56 -13.20
N ALA A 159 -3.89 -0.32 -13.35
CA ALA A 159 -2.54 0.05 -13.73
C ALA A 159 -2.49 0.61 -15.17
N ASP A 160 -3.21 0.02 -16.10
CA ASP A 160 -3.36 0.52 -17.48
C ASP A 160 -4.11 1.84 -17.54
N TRP A 161 -5.16 2.00 -16.73
CA TRP A 161 -5.86 3.26 -16.64
C TRP A 161 -4.93 4.37 -16.11
N LEU A 162 -4.15 4.10 -15.08
CA LEU A 162 -3.18 5.03 -14.49
C LEU A 162 -2.08 5.44 -15.48
N ALA A 163 -1.65 4.57 -16.38
CA ALA A 163 -0.64 4.89 -17.39
C ALA A 163 -1.03 6.10 -18.27
N ASN A 164 -2.34 6.33 -18.44
CA ASN A 164 -2.88 7.43 -19.24
C ASN A 164 -3.50 8.57 -18.39
N ASN A 165 -3.65 8.38 -17.09
CA ASN A 165 -4.39 9.31 -16.23
C ASN A 165 -3.61 9.82 -15.02
N LYS A 166 -2.45 9.26 -14.72
CA LYS A 166 -1.55 9.71 -13.66
C LYS A 166 -0.84 11.01 -14.07
N ASP A 167 -0.69 11.93 -13.14
CA ASP A 167 0.10 13.15 -13.29
C ASP A 167 1.19 13.26 -12.21
N GLY A 168 1.88 14.38 -12.14
CA GLY A 168 2.98 14.59 -11.19
C GLY A 168 2.59 14.63 -9.70
N LEU A 169 1.30 14.68 -9.39
CA LEU A 169 0.78 14.62 -8.00
C LEU A 169 0.60 13.18 -7.51
N ILE A 170 0.48 12.23 -8.43
CA ILE A 170 0.09 10.86 -8.14
C ILE A 170 1.29 9.94 -8.26
N THR A 171 1.52 9.15 -7.24
CA THR A 171 2.50 8.08 -7.22
C THR A 171 1.84 6.76 -6.85
N THR A 172 2.46 5.65 -7.21
CA THR A 172 1.88 4.32 -7.05
C THR A 172 2.94 3.30 -6.64
N GLU A 173 2.50 2.22 -6.01
CA GLU A 173 3.38 1.13 -5.62
C GLU A 173 2.76 -0.25 -5.93
N VAL A 174 3.59 -1.27 -6.00
CA VAL A 174 3.19 -2.67 -6.14
C VAL A 174 3.91 -3.53 -5.12
N CYS A 175 3.28 -4.63 -4.67
CA CYS A 175 3.95 -5.56 -3.78
C CYS A 175 4.64 -6.69 -4.56
N PRO A 176 5.80 -7.20 -4.10
CA PRO A 176 6.46 -8.37 -4.69
C PRO A 176 5.53 -9.57 -4.82
N GLN A 177 4.59 -9.73 -3.90
CA GLN A 177 3.60 -10.80 -3.90
C GLN A 177 2.71 -10.75 -5.17
N HIS A 178 2.25 -9.55 -5.58
CA HIS A 178 1.44 -9.35 -6.79
C HIS A 178 2.25 -9.48 -8.09
N LEU A 179 3.57 -9.32 -8.03
CA LEU A 179 4.48 -9.56 -9.15
C LEU A 179 4.92 -11.03 -9.27
N THR A 180 4.67 -11.84 -8.24
CA THR A 180 5.16 -13.23 -8.16
C THR A 180 4.06 -14.26 -8.31
N PHE A 181 2.95 -14.09 -7.58
CA PHE A 181 1.88 -15.07 -7.50
C PHE A 181 0.71 -14.73 -8.42
N ASP A 182 -0.03 -15.76 -8.81
CA ASP A 182 -1.26 -15.68 -9.59
C ASP A 182 -2.34 -16.64 -9.04
N GLU A 183 -3.45 -16.76 -9.76
CA GLU A 183 -4.58 -17.62 -9.41
C GLU A 183 -4.20 -19.11 -9.25
N LYS A 184 -3.17 -19.57 -9.97
CA LYS A 184 -2.71 -20.97 -9.89
C LYS A 184 -1.97 -21.22 -8.60
N ASP A 185 -1.19 -20.24 -8.16
CA ASP A 185 -0.53 -20.27 -6.86
C ASP A 185 -1.53 -20.21 -5.73
N VAL A 186 -2.56 -19.37 -5.84
CA VAL A 186 -3.66 -19.29 -4.87
C VAL A 186 -4.39 -20.62 -4.78
N ALA A 187 -4.72 -21.25 -5.91
CA ALA A 187 -5.35 -22.57 -5.93
C ALA A 187 -4.48 -23.66 -5.26
N LYS A 188 -3.15 -23.57 -5.43
CA LYS A 188 -2.20 -24.56 -4.86
C LYS A 188 -1.89 -24.32 -3.38
N ARG A 189 -1.75 -23.04 -2.95
CA ARG A 189 -1.29 -22.65 -1.62
C ARG A 189 -2.42 -22.26 -0.68
N GLY A 190 -3.64 -22.09 -1.21
CA GLY A 190 -4.85 -21.79 -0.46
C GLY A 190 -4.77 -20.44 0.26
N THR A 191 -5.36 -20.42 1.43
CA THR A 191 -5.49 -19.21 2.27
C THR A 191 -4.19 -18.58 2.75
N ARG A 192 -3.06 -19.25 2.58
CA ARG A 192 -1.74 -18.66 2.85
C ARG A 192 -1.47 -17.42 1.98
N LEU A 193 -2.05 -17.37 0.76
CA LEU A 193 -1.90 -16.25 -0.17
C LEU A 193 -3.04 -15.22 -0.11
N ILE A 194 -3.96 -15.30 0.85
CA ILE A 194 -5.00 -14.28 1.03
C ILE A 194 -4.37 -13.00 1.60
N MET A 195 -4.53 -11.91 0.87
CA MET A 195 -4.19 -10.54 1.29
C MET A 195 -5.17 -9.53 0.66
N ASN A 196 -5.23 -8.32 1.15
CA ASN A 196 -6.09 -7.24 0.64
C ASN A 196 -5.23 -6.06 0.12
N PRO A 197 -5.33 -5.71 -1.16
CA PRO A 197 -6.13 -6.35 -2.22
C PRO A 197 -5.59 -7.74 -2.61
N PRO A 198 -6.41 -8.59 -3.25
CA PRO A 198 -6.07 -9.99 -3.48
C PRO A 198 -4.97 -10.19 -4.53
N ILE A 199 -4.30 -11.35 -4.45
CA ILE A 199 -3.57 -11.91 -5.59
C ILE A 199 -4.58 -12.20 -6.69
N ARG A 200 -4.32 -11.70 -7.89
CA ARG A 200 -5.23 -11.80 -9.04
C ARG A 200 -4.74 -12.80 -10.08
N TYR A 201 -5.09 -12.55 -11.33
CA TYR A 201 -4.83 -13.43 -12.45
C TYR A 201 -3.46 -13.20 -13.08
N SER A 202 -2.99 -14.18 -13.84
CA SER A 202 -1.68 -14.11 -14.52
C SER A 202 -1.57 -12.89 -15.45
N GLU A 203 -2.68 -12.50 -16.10
CA GLU A 203 -2.73 -11.31 -16.96
C GLU A 203 -2.51 -10.02 -16.19
N ASP A 204 -3.11 -9.89 -15.00
CA ASP A 204 -2.89 -8.73 -14.11
C ASP A 204 -1.41 -8.64 -13.73
N ARG A 205 -0.80 -9.75 -13.33
CA ARG A 205 0.64 -9.81 -12.98
C ARG A 205 1.53 -9.33 -14.12
N GLU A 206 1.28 -9.79 -15.36
CA GLU A 206 2.08 -9.39 -16.52
C GLU A 206 1.94 -7.88 -16.82
N ILE A 207 0.74 -7.31 -16.69
CA ILE A 207 0.52 -5.88 -16.85
C ILE A 207 1.22 -5.10 -15.73
N LEU A 208 1.15 -5.54 -14.47
CA LEU A 208 1.87 -4.90 -13.37
C LEU A 208 3.38 -4.83 -13.63
N TRP A 209 4.00 -5.92 -14.16
CA TRP A 209 5.39 -5.90 -14.58
C TRP A 209 5.68 -4.88 -15.69
N GLN A 210 4.81 -4.77 -16.68
CA GLN A 210 4.95 -3.77 -17.75
C GLN A 210 4.89 -2.35 -17.19
N ARG A 211 3.92 -2.06 -16.31
CA ARG A 211 3.72 -0.75 -15.70
C ARG A 211 4.80 -0.37 -14.68
N LEU A 212 5.43 -1.35 -14.05
CA LEU A 212 6.61 -1.11 -13.20
C LEU A 212 7.83 -0.75 -14.06
N LYS A 213 8.02 -1.41 -15.19
CA LYS A 213 9.16 -1.15 -16.11
C LYS A 213 9.04 0.19 -16.83
N ASP A 214 7.85 0.59 -17.26
CA ASP A 214 7.63 1.86 -17.95
C ASP A 214 7.55 3.07 -17.01
N GLY A 215 7.53 2.85 -15.69
CA GLY A 215 7.50 3.90 -14.66
C GLY A 215 6.12 4.41 -14.32
N THR A 216 5.06 3.79 -14.79
CA THR A 216 3.69 4.05 -14.30
C THR A 216 3.60 3.71 -12.81
N ILE A 217 4.22 2.59 -12.40
CA ILE A 217 4.39 2.22 -11.00
C ILE A 217 5.76 2.75 -10.54
N ASP A 218 5.76 3.54 -9.46
CA ASP A 218 6.93 4.29 -9.01
C ASP A 218 7.87 3.49 -8.12
N CYS A 219 7.33 2.57 -7.32
CA CYS A 219 8.13 1.83 -6.34
C CYS A 219 7.52 0.49 -5.95
N ILE A 220 8.31 -0.28 -5.21
CA ILE A 220 7.91 -1.53 -4.57
C ILE A 220 7.77 -1.30 -3.08
N ALA A 221 6.67 -1.81 -2.51
CA ALA A 221 6.41 -1.87 -1.09
C ALA A 221 5.93 -3.29 -0.71
N THR A 222 5.83 -3.60 0.56
CA THR A 222 5.63 -4.99 0.99
C THR A 222 4.22 -5.29 1.48
N ASP A 223 3.49 -4.27 1.91
CA ASP A 223 2.26 -4.44 2.68
C ASP A 223 2.39 -5.54 3.75
N HIS A 224 3.49 -5.48 4.53
CA HIS A 224 3.84 -6.49 5.53
C HIS A 224 2.77 -6.60 6.61
N ALA A 225 1.94 -7.61 6.52
CA ALA A 225 0.86 -7.92 7.46
C ALA A 225 0.88 -9.41 7.83
N PRO A 226 1.83 -9.84 8.68
CA PRO A 226 2.01 -11.24 9.04
C PRO A 226 0.89 -11.72 9.97
N HIS A 227 0.48 -12.97 9.76
CA HIS A 227 -0.44 -13.71 10.62
C HIS A 227 0.17 -15.07 10.95
N THR A 228 -0.22 -15.64 12.08
CA THR A 228 0.23 -16.99 12.44
C THR A 228 -0.28 -18.02 11.45
N ILE A 229 0.42 -19.15 11.33
CA ILE A 229 0.03 -20.21 10.41
C ILE A 229 -1.38 -20.76 10.76
N GLU A 230 -1.71 -20.82 12.05
CA GLU A 230 -3.04 -21.24 12.52
C GLU A 230 -4.12 -20.33 11.98
N ASN A 231 -3.94 -18.99 12.06
CA ASN A 231 -4.88 -18.02 11.51
C ASN A 231 -5.00 -18.11 10.00
N LYS A 232 -3.90 -18.40 9.29
CA LYS A 232 -3.91 -18.59 7.85
C LYS A 232 -4.60 -19.89 7.42
N LEU A 233 -4.61 -20.92 8.25
CA LEU A 233 -5.21 -22.23 7.96
C LEU A 233 -6.68 -22.37 8.41
N LEU A 234 -7.33 -21.31 8.87
CA LEU A 234 -8.75 -21.31 9.23
C LEU A 234 -9.70 -21.57 8.04
N GLY A 235 -9.17 -21.56 6.81
CA GLY A 235 -9.98 -21.64 5.60
C GLY A 235 -10.69 -20.32 5.25
N PHE A 236 -11.09 -20.17 3.98
CA PHE A 236 -11.87 -19.01 3.53
C PHE A 236 -13.35 -19.19 3.99
N PRO A 237 -14.04 -18.14 4.47
CA PRO A 237 -13.60 -16.74 4.60
C PRO A 237 -12.96 -16.37 5.95
N LYS A 238 -12.66 -17.32 6.84
CA LYS A 238 -12.20 -17.07 8.20
C LYS A 238 -10.70 -16.75 8.30
N ALA A 239 -9.92 -17.18 7.30
CA ALA A 239 -8.48 -16.92 7.27
C ALA A 239 -8.19 -15.41 7.20
N HIS A 240 -7.26 -14.96 8.03
CA HIS A 240 -6.87 -13.55 8.06
C HIS A 240 -6.15 -13.13 6.76
N SER A 241 -6.55 -11.97 6.22
CA SER A 241 -5.90 -11.37 5.05
C SER A 241 -4.62 -10.66 5.44
N GLY A 242 -3.54 -10.93 4.74
CA GLY A 242 -2.21 -10.35 4.95
C GLY A 242 -1.11 -11.38 4.78
N MET A 243 0.05 -10.91 4.34
CA MET A 243 1.24 -11.74 4.10
C MET A 243 2.49 -11.07 4.69
N PRO A 244 3.49 -11.83 5.15
CA PRO A 244 4.80 -11.28 5.46
C PRO A 244 5.50 -10.81 4.17
N GLY A 245 6.30 -9.76 4.24
CA GLY A 245 6.98 -9.22 3.06
C GLY A 245 8.33 -8.55 3.37
N VAL A 246 8.56 -8.05 4.58
CA VAL A 246 9.76 -7.27 4.90
C VAL A 246 11.04 -8.06 4.66
N GLU A 247 11.12 -9.28 5.16
CA GLU A 247 12.30 -10.13 5.02
C GLU A 247 12.43 -10.75 3.62
N THR A 248 11.32 -11.03 2.95
CA THR A 248 11.27 -11.77 1.70
C THR A 248 11.30 -10.89 0.44
N SER A 249 11.01 -9.60 0.56
CA SER A 249 10.84 -8.71 -0.61
C SER A 249 12.10 -8.59 -1.46
N LEU A 250 13.25 -8.32 -0.85
CA LEU A 250 14.50 -8.21 -1.58
C LEU A 250 14.91 -9.54 -2.24
N PRO A 251 14.95 -10.69 -1.52
CA PRO A 251 15.21 -11.99 -2.14
C PRO A 251 14.26 -12.32 -3.29
N MET A 252 12.97 -12.03 -3.18
CA MET A 252 12.00 -12.26 -4.28
C MET A 252 12.36 -11.44 -5.52
N MET A 253 12.66 -10.16 -5.35
CA MET A 253 13.00 -9.28 -6.48
C MET A 253 14.36 -9.64 -7.10
N LEU A 254 15.34 -10.07 -6.31
CA LEU A 254 16.61 -10.57 -6.82
C LEU A 254 16.46 -11.91 -7.55
N THR A 255 15.57 -12.78 -7.09
CA THR A 255 15.19 -14.01 -7.81
C THR A 255 14.61 -13.67 -9.19
N HIS A 256 13.71 -12.68 -9.29
CA HIS A 256 13.19 -12.21 -10.57
C HIS A 256 14.28 -11.62 -11.46
N ALA A 257 15.29 -10.97 -10.88
CA ALA A 257 16.44 -10.49 -11.65
C ALA A 257 17.30 -11.65 -12.18
N LEU A 258 17.56 -12.71 -11.39
CA LEU A 258 18.25 -13.92 -11.81
C LEU A 258 17.48 -14.67 -12.93
N GLU A 259 16.14 -14.65 -12.86
CA GLU A 259 15.27 -15.21 -13.90
C GLU A 259 15.19 -14.35 -15.17
N GLY A 260 15.86 -13.19 -15.20
CA GLY A 260 15.88 -12.28 -16.35
C GLY A 260 14.61 -11.44 -16.53
N LYS A 261 13.72 -11.40 -15.55
CA LYS A 261 12.50 -10.56 -15.59
C LYS A 261 12.83 -9.07 -15.43
N CYS A 262 13.89 -8.75 -14.69
CA CYS A 262 14.40 -7.40 -14.50
C CYS A 262 15.92 -7.43 -14.28
N SER A 263 16.52 -6.26 -14.20
CA SER A 263 17.93 -6.09 -13.85
C SER A 263 18.11 -5.68 -12.38
N ILE A 264 19.27 -5.93 -11.79
CA ILE A 264 19.60 -5.47 -10.43
C ILE A 264 19.47 -3.93 -10.29
N PRO A 265 19.95 -3.09 -11.25
CA PRO A 265 19.71 -1.66 -11.19
C PRO A 265 18.22 -1.26 -11.14
N GLU A 266 17.34 -2.01 -11.81
CA GLU A 266 15.90 -1.79 -11.72
C GLU A 266 15.36 -2.12 -10.32
N VAL A 267 15.80 -3.23 -9.72
CA VAL A 267 15.43 -3.56 -8.34
C VAL A 267 15.84 -2.43 -7.38
N VAL A 268 17.07 -1.93 -7.50
CA VAL A 268 17.56 -0.79 -6.69
C VAL A 268 16.70 0.45 -6.92
N ARG A 269 16.39 0.77 -8.18
CA ARG A 269 15.52 1.90 -8.51
C ARG A 269 14.15 1.77 -7.83
N TRP A 270 13.50 0.62 -7.92
CA TRP A 270 12.15 0.41 -7.38
C TRP A 270 12.09 0.29 -5.87
N MET A 271 13.14 -0.24 -5.22
CA MET A 271 13.14 -0.49 -3.77
C MET A 271 13.90 0.56 -2.95
N CYS A 272 14.73 1.39 -3.58
CA CYS A 272 15.52 2.42 -2.89
C CYS A 272 15.19 3.84 -3.39
N GLU A 273 15.41 4.11 -4.68
CA GLU A 273 15.20 5.45 -5.26
C GLU A 273 13.72 5.83 -5.29
N GLY A 274 12.86 4.90 -5.73
CA GLY A 274 11.42 5.11 -5.84
C GLY A 274 10.79 5.52 -4.53
N PRO A 275 10.91 4.74 -3.44
CA PRO A 275 10.39 5.14 -2.14
C PRO A 275 10.97 6.46 -1.63
N ALA A 276 12.27 6.72 -1.85
CA ALA A 276 12.88 7.98 -1.44
C ALA A 276 12.26 9.19 -2.16
N LYS A 277 11.93 9.05 -3.46
CA LYS A 277 11.22 10.08 -4.24
C LYS A 277 9.78 10.25 -3.81
N VAL A 278 9.03 9.15 -3.66
CA VAL A 278 7.62 9.15 -3.26
C VAL A 278 7.44 9.90 -1.94
N TYR A 279 8.29 9.65 -0.96
CA TYR A 279 8.17 10.22 0.37
C TYR A 279 9.10 11.41 0.62
N ASN A 280 9.78 11.91 -0.43
CA ASN A 280 10.69 13.05 -0.36
C ASN A 280 11.79 12.87 0.71
N ILE A 281 12.38 11.68 0.81
CA ILE A 281 13.45 11.37 1.76
C ILE A 281 14.78 11.88 1.20
N GLN A 282 15.32 12.94 1.79
CA GLN A 282 16.41 13.73 1.21
C GLN A 282 17.75 13.00 1.10
N ASN A 283 18.10 12.21 2.11
CA ASN A 283 19.46 11.67 2.23
C ASN A 283 19.58 10.17 1.91
N LYS A 284 18.56 9.56 1.32
CA LYS A 284 18.49 8.12 1.04
C LYS A 284 18.19 7.82 -0.43
N GLY A 285 18.25 6.54 -0.79
CA GLY A 285 17.90 6.02 -2.11
C GLY A 285 19.04 5.92 -3.10
N TYR A 286 20.20 6.55 -2.83
CA TYR A 286 21.34 6.56 -3.74
C TYR A 286 22.66 6.39 -3.00
N ILE A 287 23.60 5.67 -3.59
CA ILE A 287 24.99 5.66 -3.16
C ILE A 287 25.68 6.90 -3.76
N LYS A 288 25.84 7.93 -2.95
CA LYS A 288 26.45 9.20 -3.35
C LYS A 288 27.05 9.90 -2.13
N GLU A 289 28.10 10.71 -2.34
CA GLU A 289 28.65 11.59 -1.30
C GLU A 289 27.55 12.42 -0.63
N LYS A 290 27.65 12.58 0.69
CA LYS A 290 26.71 13.31 1.55
C LYS A 290 25.33 12.66 1.69
N LYS A 291 25.14 11.41 1.25
CA LYS A 291 23.98 10.59 1.57
C LYS A 291 24.26 9.68 2.75
N ASP A 292 23.20 9.23 3.41
CA ASP A 292 23.33 8.26 4.51
C ASP A 292 23.86 6.93 3.97
N ALA A 293 24.77 6.33 4.71
CA ALA A 293 25.41 5.05 4.34
C ALA A 293 24.57 3.85 4.81
N ASP A 294 23.29 3.82 4.49
CA ASP A 294 22.42 2.66 4.71
C ASP A 294 22.66 1.67 3.55
N LEU A 295 23.60 0.76 3.73
CA LEU A 295 24.08 -0.14 2.69
C LEU A 295 23.70 -1.58 2.99
N VAL A 296 23.36 -2.31 1.94
CA VAL A 296 23.14 -3.77 1.97
C VAL A 296 24.16 -4.42 1.05
N LEU A 297 24.89 -5.40 1.60
CA LEU A 297 25.74 -6.30 0.82
C LEU A 297 24.91 -7.54 0.45
N VAL A 298 24.86 -7.85 -0.83
CA VAL A 298 24.11 -9.00 -1.35
C VAL A 298 25.08 -9.99 -1.98
N ASP A 299 25.01 -11.24 -1.53
CA ASP A 299 25.61 -12.38 -2.19
C ASP A 299 24.55 -12.99 -3.13
N MET A 300 24.93 -13.19 -4.38
CA MET A 300 24.03 -13.69 -5.44
C MET A 300 24.27 -15.18 -5.77
N GLU A 301 25.16 -15.86 -5.01
CA GLU A 301 25.46 -17.29 -5.16
C GLU A 301 24.45 -18.18 -4.41
#